data_84ec85e5058e5f0a704d63b00a98334b
#
_entry.id   84ec85e5058e5f0a704d63b00a98334b
#
_cell.length_a   1.000
_cell.length_b   1.000
_cell.length_c   1.000
_cell.angle_alpha   90.00
_cell.angle_beta   90.00
_cell.angle_gamma   90.00
#
_symmetry.space_group_name_H-M   'P 1'
#
loop_
_entity.id
_entity.type
_entity.pdbx_description
1 polymer ?
#
loop_
_entity_poly.entity_id
_entity_poly.type
_entity_poly.pdbx_seq_one_letter_code
_entity_poly.pdbx_strand_id
1 'polypeptide(L)'
;MDFIQERAWNADFSLQSSRVKAIKFHNKILTFKLDRIFRCVEGEEVECPGELRFEGCDLDLCRALIFNKTLGEGRFTGKSVSLREFIDVYGNAEFEIVTEGYFGNTTTYSGWLWEAEKAPVSAILYLWNRGNRIYRIEE
;
A
#
# COMPACT_ATOMS: atom_id res chain seq x y z
N MET A 1 -17.03 3.19 8.70
CA MET A 1 -17.77 2.20 7.89
C MET A 1 -16.81 1.34 7.11
N ASP A 2 -17.01 0.03 7.14
CA ASP A 2 -16.14 -0.92 6.49
C ASP A 2 -16.73 -1.36 5.16
N PHE A 3 -15.88 -1.38 4.12
CA PHE A 3 -16.28 -1.86 2.80
C PHE A 3 -15.37 -3.02 2.41
N ILE A 4 -15.95 -4.16 2.06
CA ILE A 4 -15.22 -5.35 1.64
C ILE A 4 -15.07 -5.28 0.12
N GLN A 5 -13.82 -5.28 -0.35
CA GLN A 5 -13.51 -5.26 -1.76
C GLN A 5 -13.35 -6.70 -2.26
N GLU A 6 -14.18 -7.10 -3.20
CA GLU A 6 -14.05 -8.39 -3.87
C GLU A 6 -12.85 -8.36 -4.82
N ARG A 7 -12.16 -9.48 -4.91
CA ARG A 7 -10.90 -9.56 -5.66
C ARG A 7 -11.03 -9.25 -7.15
N ALA A 8 -12.21 -9.50 -7.73
CA ALA A 8 -12.44 -9.30 -9.15
C ALA A 8 -12.68 -7.84 -9.53
N TRP A 9 -12.93 -6.97 -8.57
CA TRP A 9 -13.35 -5.59 -8.83
C TRP A 9 -12.62 -4.61 -7.94
N ASN A 10 -12.24 -3.49 -8.52
CA ASN A 10 -11.68 -2.38 -7.78
C ASN A 10 -12.22 -1.05 -8.32
N ALA A 11 -13.50 -1.03 -8.66
CA ALA A 11 -14.10 0.12 -9.33
C ALA A 11 -14.48 1.25 -8.37
N ASP A 12 -14.72 0.93 -7.08
CA ASP A 12 -15.30 1.90 -6.15
C ASP A 12 -14.29 2.69 -5.34
N PHE A 13 -13.04 2.20 -5.27
CA PHE A 13 -12.01 2.83 -4.45
C PHE A 13 -10.74 3.06 -5.24
N SER A 14 -10.06 4.16 -4.95
CA SER A 14 -8.75 4.46 -5.50
C SER A 14 -7.85 4.99 -4.40
N LEU A 15 -6.60 4.51 -4.40
CA LEU A 15 -5.58 4.98 -3.47
C LEU A 15 -4.51 5.82 -4.18
N GLN A 16 -4.72 6.18 -5.45
CA GLN A 16 -3.78 7.00 -6.18
C GLN A 16 -3.55 8.33 -5.45
N SER A 17 -2.29 8.67 -5.21
CA SER A 17 -1.86 9.83 -4.44
C SER A 17 -2.10 9.73 -2.94
N SER A 18 -2.60 8.61 -2.44
CA SER A 18 -2.77 8.38 -1.00
C SER A 18 -1.42 8.12 -0.35
N ARG A 19 -1.24 8.60 0.87
CA ARG A 19 -0.05 8.29 1.67
C ARG A 19 -0.37 7.31 2.77
N VAL A 20 0.44 6.27 2.83
CA VAL A 20 0.43 5.32 3.94
C VAL A 20 1.21 5.96 5.07
N LYS A 21 0.50 6.33 6.13
CA LYS A 21 1.08 7.02 7.29
C LYS A 21 1.65 6.05 8.31
N ALA A 22 1.11 4.85 8.39
CA ALA A 22 1.56 3.82 9.30
C ALA A 22 1.16 2.46 8.77
N ILE A 23 1.96 1.45 9.11
CA ILE A 23 1.70 0.06 8.75
C ILE A 23 1.77 -0.75 10.04
N LYS A 24 0.74 -1.54 10.28
CA LYS A 24 0.66 -2.42 11.45
C LYS A 24 0.34 -3.83 11.01
N PHE A 25 0.88 -4.80 11.72
CA PHE A 25 0.58 -6.21 11.47
C PHE A 25 0.25 -6.89 12.80
N HIS A 26 -0.94 -7.48 12.87
CA HIS A 26 -1.40 -8.19 14.06
C HIS A 26 -2.44 -9.24 13.68
N ASN A 27 -2.31 -10.46 14.21
CA ASN A 27 -3.23 -11.56 13.95
C ASN A 27 -3.49 -11.81 12.45
N LYS A 28 -2.42 -11.82 11.67
CA LYS A 28 -2.47 -12.03 10.22
C LYS A 28 -3.28 -10.95 9.48
N ILE A 29 -3.45 -9.80 10.09
CA ILE A 29 -4.07 -8.64 9.45
C ILE A 29 -3.02 -7.56 9.29
N LEU A 30 -2.78 -7.19 8.03
CA LEU A 30 -1.91 -6.07 7.68
C LEU A 30 -2.79 -4.84 7.52
N THR A 31 -2.49 -3.78 8.26
CA THR A 31 -3.28 -2.55 8.24
C THR A 31 -2.43 -1.39 7.79
N PHE A 32 -2.90 -0.69 6.75
CA PHE A 32 -2.34 0.56 6.28
C PHE A 32 -3.22 1.70 6.77
N LYS A 33 -2.64 2.65 7.49
CA LYS A 33 -3.34 3.88 7.83
C LYS A 33 -3.09 4.87 6.70
N LEU A 34 -4.17 5.36 6.09
CA LEU A 34 -4.11 6.21 4.91
C LEU A 34 -4.62 7.62 5.23
N ASP A 35 -3.93 8.61 4.68
CA ASP A 35 -4.37 10.01 4.81
C ASP A 35 -5.66 10.26 4.03
N ARG A 36 -5.86 9.53 2.92
CA ARG A 36 -7.03 9.66 2.07
C ARG A 36 -7.34 8.38 1.32
N ILE A 37 -8.60 8.10 1.18
CA ILE A 37 -9.13 7.04 0.32
C ILE A 37 -10.15 7.70 -0.57
N PHE A 38 -10.00 7.54 -1.88
CA PHE A 38 -10.96 8.07 -2.84
C PHE A 38 -12.02 7.02 -3.13
N ARG A 39 -13.27 7.40 -3.08
CA ARG A 39 -14.35 6.50 -3.49
C ARG A 39 -15.33 7.25 -4.38
N CYS A 40 -15.98 6.51 -5.27
CA CYS A 40 -16.99 7.05 -6.14
C CYS A 40 -18.36 6.90 -5.48
N VAL A 41 -19.03 8.03 -5.23
CA VAL A 41 -20.37 8.07 -4.65
C VAL A 41 -21.26 8.87 -5.60
N GLU A 42 -22.27 8.20 -6.16
CA GLU A 42 -23.21 8.83 -7.09
C GLU A 42 -22.55 9.57 -8.25
N GLY A 43 -21.46 8.98 -8.79
CA GLY A 43 -20.71 9.56 -9.89
C GLY A 43 -19.69 10.62 -9.49
N GLU A 44 -19.60 10.94 -8.21
CA GLU A 44 -18.63 11.90 -7.70
C GLU A 44 -17.54 11.21 -6.88
N GLU A 45 -16.33 11.70 -7.00
CA GLU A 45 -15.21 11.22 -6.22
C GLU A 45 -15.18 11.92 -4.87
N VAL A 46 -15.21 11.13 -3.79
CA VAL A 46 -15.20 11.62 -2.41
C VAL A 46 -13.90 11.17 -1.75
N GLU A 47 -13.24 12.08 -1.07
CA GLU A 47 -11.98 11.83 -0.38
C GLU A 47 -12.21 11.75 1.14
N CYS A 48 -11.78 10.66 1.77
CA CYS A 48 -11.90 10.47 3.22
C CYS A 48 -10.65 9.79 3.77
N PRO A 49 -10.20 10.14 4.98
CA PRO A 49 -9.16 9.35 5.63
C PRO A 49 -9.69 7.97 6.02
N GLY A 50 -8.80 7.03 6.24
CA GLY A 50 -9.22 5.70 6.64
C GLY A 50 -8.08 4.70 6.74
N GLU A 51 -8.46 3.45 6.79
CA GLU A 51 -7.53 2.32 6.86
C GLU A 51 -7.86 1.31 5.77
N LEU A 52 -6.82 0.64 5.29
CA LEU A 52 -6.96 -0.52 4.41
C LEU A 52 -6.41 -1.73 5.15
N ARG A 53 -7.22 -2.76 5.28
CA ARG A 53 -6.86 -4.00 5.96
C ARG A 53 -6.79 -5.14 4.96
N PHE A 54 -5.73 -5.93 5.07
CA PHE A 54 -5.54 -7.15 4.30
C PHE A 54 -5.67 -8.33 5.26
N GLU A 55 -6.78 -9.05 5.17
CA GLU A 55 -7.03 -10.22 6.00
C GLU A 55 -6.28 -11.44 5.49
N GLY A 56 -5.79 -12.28 6.39
CA GLY A 56 -5.06 -13.49 6.01
C GLY A 56 -3.75 -13.18 5.32
N CYS A 57 -3.07 -12.13 5.75
CA CYS A 57 -1.78 -11.72 5.21
C CYS A 57 -0.66 -12.59 5.78
N ASP A 58 0.23 -13.06 4.91
CA ASP A 58 1.44 -13.76 5.30
C ASP A 58 2.63 -12.85 4.98
N LEU A 59 3.24 -12.28 6.01
CA LEU A 59 4.36 -11.35 5.83
C LEU A 59 5.56 -12.00 5.15
N ASP A 60 5.73 -13.31 5.27
CA ASP A 60 6.84 -14.01 4.62
C ASP A 60 6.68 -14.04 3.10
N LEU A 61 5.46 -13.81 2.60
CA LEU A 61 5.17 -13.73 1.17
C LEU A 61 5.07 -12.29 0.67
N CYS A 62 5.35 -11.33 1.54
CA CYS A 62 5.29 -9.90 1.21
C CYS A 62 6.70 -9.32 1.17
N ARG A 63 6.94 -8.39 0.24
CA ARG A 63 8.25 -7.78 0.07
C ARG A 63 8.14 -6.31 -0.27
N ALA A 64 9.23 -5.58 -0.06
CA ALA A 64 9.39 -4.22 -0.52
C ALA A 64 10.65 -4.10 -1.35
N LEU A 65 10.53 -3.46 -2.50
CA LEU A 65 11.68 -3.09 -3.33
C LEU A 65 11.89 -1.60 -3.17
N ILE A 66 13.10 -1.20 -2.78
CA ILE A 66 13.46 0.20 -2.56
C ILE A 66 14.60 0.53 -3.51
N PHE A 67 14.38 1.51 -4.38
CA PHE A 67 15.32 1.86 -5.43
C PHE A 67 16.28 2.94 -4.95
N ASN A 68 17.56 2.79 -5.28
CA ASN A 68 18.59 3.79 -4.95
C ASN A 68 18.59 4.95 -5.94
N LYS A 69 18.20 4.69 -7.19
CA LYS A 69 18.22 5.66 -8.28
C LYS A 69 16.97 5.48 -9.13
N THR A 70 16.61 6.54 -9.83
CA THR A 70 15.60 6.44 -10.89
C THR A 70 16.07 5.41 -11.90
N LEU A 71 15.17 4.52 -12.32
CA LEU A 71 15.50 3.47 -13.27
C LEU A 71 15.95 4.04 -14.60
N GLY A 72 17.25 4.05 -14.83
CA GLY A 72 17.82 4.22 -16.14
C GLY A 72 18.23 2.85 -16.68
N GLU A 73 17.96 2.58 -17.96
CA GLU A 73 18.47 1.41 -18.66
C GLU A 73 18.02 0.04 -18.15
N GLY A 74 16.87 -0.06 -17.50
CA GLY A 74 16.28 -1.35 -17.12
C GLY A 74 17.01 -2.12 -16.04
N ARG A 75 17.92 -1.49 -15.31
CA ARG A 75 18.63 -2.14 -14.19
C ARG A 75 18.00 -1.75 -12.87
N PHE A 76 17.69 -2.74 -12.06
CA PHE A 76 17.32 -2.51 -10.68
C PHE A 76 18.58 -2.22 -9.85
N THR A 77 18.63 -1.04 -9.25
CA THR A 77 19.62 -0.70 -8.25
C THR A 77 18.90 -0.31 -6.98
N GLY A 78 19.12 -1.08 -5.92
CA GLY A 78 18.42 -0.87 -4.67
C GLY A 78 18.48 -2.13 -3.84
N LYS A 79 17.49 -2.29 -2.97
CA LYS A 79 17.40 -3.46 -2.10
C LYS A 79 15.99 -4.03 -2.08
N SER A 80 15.92 -5.34 -1.91
CA SER A 80 14.69 -6.08 -1.70
C SER A 80 14.69 -6.53 -0.24
N VAL A 81 13.69 -6.13 0.51
CA VAL A 81 13.57 -6.49 1.92
C VAL A 81 12.22 -7.17 2.16
N SER A 82 12.14 -7.99 3.22
CA SER A 82 10.86 -8.53 3.63
C SER A 82 9.98 -7.37 4.13
N LEU A 83 8.67 -7.55 4.05
CA LEU A 83 7.77 -6.52 4.56
C LEU A 83 7.93 -6.33 6.06
N ARG A 84 8.27 -7.40 6.79
CA ARG A 84 8.57 -7.32 8.22
C ARG A 84 9.73 -6.37 8.49
N GLU A 85 10.82 -6.52 7.74
CA GLU A 85 11.97 -5.62 7.85
C GLU A 85 11.61 -4.20 7.43
N PHE A 86 10.80 -4.06 6.39
CA PHE A 86 10.34 -2.75 5.92
C PHE A 86 9.58 -2.01 7.03
N ILE A 87 8.68 -2.70 7.72
CA ILE A 87 7.92 -2.11 8.83
C ILE A 87 8.86 -1.69 9.95
N ASP A 88 9.85 -2.52 10.28
CA ASP A 88 10.80 -2.23 11.37
C ASP A 88 11.73 -1.06 11.04
N VAL A 89 12.27 -1.03 9.83
CA VAL A 89 13.29 -0.05 9.44
C VAL A 89 12.67 1.27 8.97
N TYR A 90 11.54 1.20 8.25
CA TYR A 90 10.91 2.36 7.64
C TYR A 90 9.61 2.76 8.32
N GLY A 91 9.45 2.41 9.60
CA GLY A 91 8.22 2.69 10.34
C GLY A 91 7.85 4.16 10.45
N ASN A 92 8.83 5.07 10.34
CA ASN A 92 8.60 6.51 10.38
C ASN A 92 8.52 7.15 8.99
N ALA A 93 8.69 6.37 7.94
CA ALA A 93 8.57 6.85 6.58
C ALA A 93 7.13 6.81 6.12
N GLU A 94 6.81 7.60 5.10
CA GLU A 94 5.50 7.57 4.46
C GLU A 94 5.65 7.03 3.05
N PHE A 95 4.72 6.21 2.62
CA PHE A 95 4.72 5.67 1.26
C PHE A 95 3.56 6.29 0.49
N GLU A 96 3.88 6.99 -0.60
CA GLU A 96 2.87 7.57 -1.48
C GLU A 96 2.55 6.61 -2.59
N ILE A 97 1.29 6.20 -2.71
CA ILE A 97 0.85 5.26 -3.73
C ILE A 97 0.61 6.01 -5.04
N VAL A 98 1.28 5.61 -6.10
CA VAL A 98 1.07 6.16 -7.45
C VAL A 98 0.29 5.19 -8.30
N THR A 99 0.62 3.91 -8.24
CA THR A 99 -0.01 2.88 -9.07
C THR A 99 -0.45 1.70 -8.21
N GLU A 100 -1.64 1.18 -8.49
CA GLU A 100 -2.18 0.00 -7.84
C GLU A 100 -2.26 -1.15 -8.84
N GLY A 101 -1.86 -2.34 -8.42
CA GLY A 101 -1.96 -3.53 -9.24
C GLY A 101 -2.56 -4.68 -8.44
N TYR A 102 -3.45 -5.43 -9.07
CA TYR A 102 -4.16 -6.53 -8.41
C TYR A 102 -4.11 -7.77 -9.29
N PHE A 103 -3.62 -8.86 -8.74
CA PHE A 103 -3.58 -10.13 -9.44
C PHE A 103 -3.73 -11.29 -8.45
N GLY A 104 -4.87 -11.97 -8.47
CA GLY A 104 -5.14 -13.08 -7.56
C GLY A 104 -5.04 -12.65 -6.10
N ASN A 105 -4.16 -13.30 -5.35
CA ASN A 105 -3.91 -12.99 -3.95
C ASN A 105 -2.85 -11.90 -3.76
N THR A 106 -2.33 -11.35 -4.85
CA THR A 106 -1.25 -10.38 -4.82
C THR A 106 -1.77 -8.97 -5.09
N THR A 107 -1.33 -8.03 -4.27
CA THR A 107 -1.55 -6.60 -4.47
C THR A 107 -0.19 -5.93 -4.55
N THR A 108 0.00 -5.08 -5.55
CA THR A 108 1.22 -4.29 -5.68
C THR A 108 0.89 -2.82 -5.62
N TYR A 109 1.69 -2.08 -4.88
CA TYR A 109 1.64 -0.63 -4.88
C TYR A 109 3.01 -0.10 -5.27
N SER A 110 3.08 0.68 -6.32
CA SER A 110 4.31 1.38 -6.68
C SER A 110 4.15 2.87 -6.42
N GLY A 111 5.22 3.51 -6.00
CA GLY A 111 5.16 4.93 -5.70
C GLY A 111 6.45 5.44 -5.08
N TRP A 112 6.30 6.38 -4.16
CA TRP A 112 7.41 7.11 -3.57
C TRP A 112 7.52 6.85 -2.08
N LEU A 113 8.73 6.52 -1.63
CA LEU A 113 9.04 6.42 -0.20
C LEU A 113 9.64 7.74 0.26
N TRP A 114 8.94 8.37 1.21
CA TRP A 114 9.33 9.65 1.78
C TRP A 114 9.92 9.44 3.17
N GLU A 115 11.21 9.70 3.30
CA GLU A 115 11.89 9.71 4.59
C GLU A 115 12.21 11.15 4.97
N ALA A 116 12.23 11.44 6.29
CA ALA A 116 12.51 12.78 6.78
C ALA A 116 13.86 13.28 6.27
N GLU A 117 13.89 14.53 5.80
CA GLU A 117 15.10 15.24 5.37
C GLU A 117 15.81 14.62 4.16
N LYS A 118 15.11 13.74 3.41
CA LYS A 118 15.65 13.11 2.21
C LYS A 118 14.70 13.32 1.04
N ALA A 119 15.27 13.31 -0.17
CA ALA A 119 14.45 13.27 -1.38
C ALA A 119 13.75 11.91 -1.46
N PRO A 120 12.53 11.85 -2.00
CA PRO A 120 11.82 10.58 -2.10
C PRO A 120 12.52 9.64 -3.09
N VAL A 121 12.40 8.34 -2.83
CA VAL A 121 12.90 7.30 -3.72
C VAL A 121 11.75 6.43 -4.18
N SER A 122 11.88 5.84 -5.36
CA SER A 122 10.88 4.90 -5.85
C SER A 122 10.87 3.65 -5.01
N ALA A 123 9.68 3.11 -4.77
CA ALA A 123 9.53 1.85 -4.04
C ALA A 123 8.32 1.09 -4.56
N ILE A 124 8.36 -0.22 -4.40
CA ILE A 124 7.23 -1.09 -4.76
C ILE A 124 6.98 -2.02 -3.59
N LEU A 125 5.72 -2.11 -3.17
CA LEU A 125 5.29 -3.05 -2.16
C LEU A 125 4.57 -4.20 -2.84
N TYR A 126 4.97 -5.43 -2.50
CA TYR A 126 4.32 -6.67 -2.94
C TYR A 126 3.65 -7.28 -1.73
N LEU A 127 2.32 -7.36 -1.76
CA LEU A 127 1.53 -7.85 -0.66
C LEU A 127 0.78 -9.11 -1.08
N TRP A 128 0.76 -10.09 -0.21
CA TRP A 128 0.00 -11.31 -0.42
C TRP A 128 -0.96 -11.51 0.75
N ASN A 129 -2.23 -11.73 0.44
CA ASN A 129 -3.20 -12.06 1.46
C ASN A 129 -4.25 -13.02 0.92
N ARG A 130 -4.72 -13.91 1.78
CA ARG A 130 -5.69 -14.94 1.40
C ARG A 130 -7.12 -14.44 1.53
N GLY A 131 -7.39 -13.58 2.48
CA GLY A 131 -8.72 -13.09 2.78
C GLY A 131 -9.12 -11.85 1.99
N ASN A 132 -10.00 -11.07 2.57
CA ASN A 132 -10.54 -9.86 1.94
C ASN A 132 -9.63 -8.65 2.14
N ARG A 133 -9.81 -7.66 1.27
CA ARG A 133 -9.33 -6.30 1.51
C ARG A 133 -10.51 -5.50 2.03
N ILE A 134 -10.32 -4.82 3.14
CA ILE A 134 -11.40 -4.04 3.78
C ILE A 134 -10.96 -2.60 3.85
N TYR A 135 -11.75 -1.73 3.21
CA TYR A 135 -11.56 -0.29 3.27
C TYR A 135 -12.43 0.26 4.40
N ARG A 136 -11.78 0.78 5.44
CA ARG A 136 -12.47 1.40 6.56
C ARG A 136 -12.42 2.91 6.41
N ILE A 137 -13.55 3.50 6.09
CA ILE A 137 -13.66 4.92 5.84
C ILE A 137 -14.03 5.64 7.14
N GLU A 138 -13.28 6.67 7.46
CA GLU A 138 -13.60 7.58 8.56
C GLU A 138 -14.49 8.71 7.99
N GLU A 139 -15.62 8.89 8.60
CA GLU A 139 -16.57 9.92 8.17
C GLU A 139 -16.55 11.12 9.11
#